data_ef1e6bcc29b08e3544334db235dfa3ef
#
_entry.id   ef1e6bcc29b08e3544334db235dfa3ef
#
_cell.length_a   1.000
_cell.length_b   1.000
_cell.length_c   1.000
_cell.angle_alpha   90.00
_cell.angle_beta   90.00
_cell.angle_gamma   90.00
#
_symmetry.space_group_name_H-M   'P 1'
#
loop_
_entity.id
_entity.type
_entity.pdbx_description
1 polymer ?
#
loop_
_entity_poly.entity_id
_entity_poly.type
_entity_poly.pdbx_seq_one_letter_code
_entity_poly.pdbx_strand_id
1 'polypeptide(L)'
;MSSIPTDNRVNLAPPDPAAAAGWQALPPEYAIPERAPSLEEAQQYCSRLAHSHYENFSVVTWFLPKHLHQHFYNVYAYCRISDDLGDEVGDPQQSLALLDAWEAELNATYLSLVPQRLKPGSFSESAGTPEGVPLQSAGAPAQNTGPRHPVFIALRETIRDFDIPREPFANLLTAFRQDQTITRFPTFEDVLAYCKNSANPVGHLVLYLCGYRDAERQQLSDYTCTALQLANFWQDVAVDYGKGRIYLPLDSLAKFGVSESDIAERRATPQFLEMMKFEVARARDWFRMGLPLIGKVDKHLATDLELFSRGGLEILNAIEQQGYDVLKRRPAISKPRKLWLVARAAVAGVPGMRSFALWGGMGKIL
;
A
#
# COMPACT_ATOMS: atom_id res chain seq x y z
N MET A 1 -61.01 -14.00 -4.72
CA MET A 1 -59.96 -13.67 -5.69
C MET A 1 -59.26 -12.40 -5.19
N SER A 2 -58.17 -12.58 -4.51
CA SER A 2 -57.34 -11.45 -4.04
C SER A 2 -55.92 -11.76 -4.54
N SER A 3 -55.45 -10.91 -5.42
CA SER A 3 -54.12 -11.00 -6.08
C SER A 3 -53.03 -10.65 -5.09
N ILE A 4 -52.08 -11.58 -4.91
CA ILE A 4 -50.84 -11.39 -4.17
C ILE A 4 -49.85 -10.61 -5.09
N PRO A 5 -49.19 -9.54 -4.62
CA PRO A 5 -48.18 -8.88 -5.42
C PRO A 5 -46.88 -9.68 -5.35
N THR A 6 -46.41 -10.16 -6.50
CA THR A 6 -45.06 -10.67 -6.71
C THR A 6 -44.15 -9.49 -7.04
N ASP A 7 -43.50 -8.91 -6.04
CA ASP A 7 -42.32 -8.08 -6.27
C ASP A 7 -41.25 -8.42 -5.23
N ASN A 8 -40.46 -9.46 -5.52
CA ASN A 8 -39.27 -9.83 -4.77
C ASN A 8 -38.02 -9.22 -5.44
N ARG A 9 -37.98 -7.90 -5.60
CA ARG A 9 -36.75 -7.18 -5.85
C ARG A 9 -36.04 -7.05 -4.51
N VAL A 10 -34.91 -7.77 -4.35
CA VAL A 10 -33.97 -7.51 -3.27
C VAL A 10 -33.51 -6.07 -3.44
N ASN A 11 -33.97 -5.22 -2.53
CA ASN A 11 -33.62 -3.81 -2.44
C ASN A 11 -32.14 -3.78 -2.00
N LEU A 12 -31.20 -3.83 -2.96
CA LEU A 12 -29.85 -3.35 -2.73
C LEU A 12 -30.01 -1.87 -2.38
N ALA A 13 -29.59 -1.49 -1.19
CA ALA A 13 -29.55 -0.07 -0.84
C ALA A 13 -28.91 0.67 -2.01
N PRO A 14 -29.49 1.81 -2.44
CA PRO A 14 -28.88 2.58 -3.52
C PRO A 14 -27.45 2.90 -3.13
N PRO A 15 -26.50 2.88 -4.09
CA PRO A 15 -25.11 3.21 -3.79
C PRO A 15 -25.09 4.58 -3.11
N ASP A 16 -24.24 4.71 -2.09
CA ASP A 16 -24.05 5.99 -1.38
C ASP A 16 -23.83 7.10 -2.42
N PRO A 17 -24.63 8.17 -2.41
CA PRO A 17 -24.48 9.26 -3.38
C PRO A 17 -23.08 9.88 -3.40
N ALA A 18 -22.40 9.92 -2.24
CA ALA A 18 -21.02 10.39 -2.14
C ALA A 18 -20.05 9.45 -2.87
N ALA A 19 -20.22 8.14 -2.71
CA ALA A 19 -19.43 7.16 -3.46
C ALA A 19 -19.67 7.24 -4.97
N ALA A 20 -20.94 7.40 -5.40
CA ALA A 20 -21.29 7.56 -6.81
C ALA A 20 -20.64 8.81 -7.43
N ALA A 21 -20.61 9.93 -6.72
CA ALA A 21 -19.93 11.14 -7.17
C ALA A 21 -18.40 10.97 -7.20
N GLY A 22 -17.81 10.30 -6.20
CA GLY A 22 -16.39 10.03 -6.12
C GLY A 22 -15.88 9.18 -7.29
N TRP A 23 -16.62 8.13 -7.70
CA TRP A 23 -16.25 7.33 -8.88
C TRP A 23 -16.16 8.13 -10.18
N GLN A 24 -16.92 9.26 -10.31
CA GLN A 24 -16.84 10.11 -11.50
C GLN A 24 -15.58 10.96 -11.58
N ALA A 25 -14.90 11.18 -10.45
CA ALA A 25 -13.63 11.92 -10.42
C ALA A 25 -12.42 11.06 -10.80
N LEU A 26 -12.58 9.74 -10.86
CA LEU A 26 -11.53 8.75 -11.08
C LEU A 26 -11.67 8.09 -12.47
N PRO A 27 -10.63 7.40 -12.96
CA PRO A 27 -10.72 6.60 -14.17
C PRO A 27 -11.91 5.63 -14.10
N PRO A 28 -12.75 5.54 -15.16
CA PRO A 28 -13.96 4.71 -15.14
C PRO A 28 -13.71 3.24 -14.81
N GLU A 29 -12.52 2.74 -15.13
CA GLU A 29 -12.08 1.38 -14.84
C GLU A 29 -11.85 1.10 -13.34
N TYR A 30 -11.85 2.14 -12.47
CA TYR A 30 -11.76 1.97 -11.02
C TYR A 30 -13.12 1.69 -10.38
N ALA A 31 -14.21 1.97 -11.10
CA ALA A 31 -15.55 1.72 -10.58
C ALA A 31 -15.83 0.21 -10.43
N ILE A 32 -16.58 -0.13 -9.37
CA ILE A 32 -17.02 -1.52 -9.15
C ILE A 32 -18.05 -1.89 -10.24
N PRO A 33 -17.77 -2.90 -11.09
CA PRO A 33 -18.66 -3.24 -12.19
C PRO A 33 -19.93 -3.93 -11.70
N GLU A 34 -21.01 -3.82 -12.47
CA GLU A 34 -22.27 -4.53 -12.18
C GLU A 34 -22.09 -6.06 -12.26
N ARG A 35 -21.30 -6.53 -13.23
CA ARG A 35 -20.97 -7.94 -13.42
C ARG A 35 -19.50 -8.20 -13.13
N ALA A 36 -19.23 -9.19 -12.29
CA ALA A 36 -17.89 -9.67 -12.02
C ALA A 36 -17.22 -10.23 -13.30
N PRO A 37 -15.99 -9.79 -13.65
CA PRO A 37 -15.23 -10.36 -14.75
C PRO A 37 -14.73 -11.77 -14.42
N SER A 38 -14.23 -12.48 -15.43
CA SER A 38 -13.50 -13.74 -15.24
C SER A 38 -12.16 -13.49 -14.52
N LEU A 39 -11.59 -14.55 -13.96
CA LEU A 39 -10.27 -14.48 -13.34
C LEU A 39 -9.18 -14.00 -14.32
N GLU A 40 -9.22 -14.48 -15.56
CA GLU A 40 -8.26 -14.10 -16.59
C GLU A 40 -8.36 -12.60 -16.91
N GLU A 41 -9.56 -12.08 -17.12
CA GLU A 41 -9.79 -10.63 -17.35
C GLU A 41 -9.32 -9.79 -16.15
N ALA A 42 -9.56 -10.27 -14.94
CA ALA A 42 -9.14 -9.63 -13.70
C ALA A 42 -7.61 -9.58 -13.57
N GLN A 43 -6.91 -10.66 -13.86
CA GLN A 43 -5.45 -10.72 -13.86
C GLN A 43 -4.84 -9.82 -14.95
N GLN A 44 -5.43 -9.81 -16.15
CA GLN A 44 -5.02 -8.89 -17.22
C GLN A 44 -5.21 -7.43 -16.83
N TYR A 45 -6.31 -7.11 -16.14
CA TYR A 45 -6.55 -5.76 -15.60
C TYR A 45 -5.43 -5.33 -14.65
N CYS A 46 -5.10 -6.14 -13.64
CA CYS A 46 -4.03 -5.86 -12.68
C CYS A 46 -2.66 -5.71 -13.37
N SER A 47 -2.37 -6.57 -14.35
CA SER A 47 -1.14 -6.51 -15.14
C SER A 47 -1.05 -5.21 -15.95
N ARG A 48 -2.13 -4.81 -16.65
CA ARG A 48 -2.15 -3.53 -17.40
C ARG A 48 -1.94 -2.34 -16.48
N LEU A 49 -2.61 -2.30 -15.33
CA LEU A 49 -2.46 -1.22 -14.35
C LEU A 49 -1.02 -1.13 -13.84
N ALA A 50 -0.40 -2.27 -13.51
CA ALA A 50 1.00 -2.29 -13.06
C ALA A 50 1.97 -1.79 -14.14
N HIS A 51 1.72 -2.08 -15.42
CA HIS A 51 2.57 -1.64 -16.52
C HIS A 51 2.32 -0.19 -16.96
N SER A 52 1.12 0.37 -16.78
CA SER A 52 0.83 1.77 -17.12
C SER A 52 1.55 2.76 -16.20
N HIS A 53 1.86 2.36 -14.97
CA HIS A 53 2.60 3.15 -13.99
C HIS A 53 4.06 2.70 -13.88
N TYR A 54 4.72 2.53 -15.02
CA TYR A 54 6.01 1.87 -15.24
C TYR A 54 7.18 2.39 -14.39
N GLU A 55 7.17 3.64 -13.94
CA GLU A 55 8.36 4.27 -13.35
C GLU A 55 8.76 3.72 -11.97
N ASN A 56 7.82 3.17 -11.20
CA ASN A 56 8.07 2.75 -9.82
C ASN A 56 8.09 1.23 -9.62
N PHE A 57 7.40 0.45 -10.46
CA PHE A 57 7.12 -0.96 -10.19
C PHE A 57 7.87 -1.96 -11.08
N SER A 58 8.24 -1.59 -12.30
CA SER A 58 8.90 -2.51 -13.24
C SER A 58 10.27 -3.01 -12.76
N VAL A 59 10.95 -2.23 -11.92
CA VAL A 59 12.27 -2.62 -11.39
C VAL A 59 12.13 -3.77 -10.38
N VAL A 60 11.05 -3.80 -9.60
CA VAL A 60 10.80 -4.83 -8.58
C VAL A 60 10.63 -6.21 -9.20
N THR A 61 9.91 -6.30 -10.32
CA THR A 61 9.61 -7.60 -10.95
C THR A 61 10.76 -8.19 -11.74
N TRP A 62 11.79 -7.42 -12.08
CA TRP A 62 12.92 -7.94 -12.87
C TRP A 62 13.76 -9.00 -12.16
N PHE A 63 13.90 -8.90 -10.84
CA PHE A 63 14.72 -9.81 -10.06
C PHE A 63 13.91 -10.94 -9.43
N LEU A 64 12.59 -10.80 -9.36
CA LEU A 64 11.71 -11.81 -8.78
C LEU A 64 11.42 -12.97 -9.76
N PRO A 65 11.19 -14.19 -9.25
CA PRO A 65 10.77 -15.32 -10.06
C PRO A 65 9.48 -15.03 -10.82
N LYS A 66 9.41 -15.43 -12.10
CA LYS A 66 8.29 -15.13 -13.00
C LYS A 66 6.91 -15.56 -12.46
N HIS A 67 6.86 -16.69 -11.72
CA HIS A 67 5.60 -17.18 -11.16
C HIS A 67 5.01 -16.25 -10.09
N LEU A 68 5.80 -15.34 -9.51
CA LEU A 68 5.33 -14.35 -8.55
C LEU A 68 4.78 -13.08 -9.22
N HIS A 69 5.13 -12.80 -10.49
CA HIS A 69 4.83 -11.51 -11.11
C HIS A 69 3.34 -11.16 -11.07
N GLN A 70 2.45 -12.12 -11.42
CA GLN A 70 1.01 -11.85 -11.40
C GLN A 70 0.50 -11.50 -9.99
N HIS A 71 1.01 -12.18 -8.96
CA HIS A 71 0.64 -11.91 -7.57
C HIS A 71 1.11 -10.53 -7.11
N PHE A 72 2.30 -10.11 -7.53
CA PHE A 72 2.78 -8.74 -7.31
C PHE A 72 1.92 -7.71 -8.03
N TYR A 73 1.49 -7.98 -9.27
CA TYR A 73 0.58 -7.08 -10.00
C TYR A 73 -0.77 -6.95 -9.30
N ASN A 74 -1.30 -8.03 -8.74
CA ASN A 74 -2.56 -8.03 -8.00
C ASN A 74 -2.46 -7.17 -6.72
N VAL A 75 -1.39 -7.34 -5.95
CA VAL A 75 -1.12 -6.54 -4.75
C VAL A 75 -0.87 -5.08 -5.11
N TYR A 76 -0.07 -4.81 -6.15
CA TYR A 76 0.18 -3.46 -6.62
C TYR A 76 -1.12 -2.74 -7.04
N ALA A 77 -1.97 -3.42 -7.81
CA ALA A 77 -3.24 -2.85 -8.25
C ALA A 77 -4.13 -2.46 -7.07
N TYR A 78 -4.17 -3.30 -6.02
CA TYR A 78 -4.85 -2.97 -4.78
C TYR A 78 -4.26 -1.70 -4.14
N CYS A 79 -2.95 -1.66 -3.92
CA CYS A 79 -2.29 -0.52 -3.29
C CYS A 79 -2.49 0.77 -4.10
N ARG A 80 -2.33 0.70 -5.42
CA ARG A 80 -2.45 1.87 -6.31
C ARG A 80 -3.85 2.46 -6.33
N ILE A 81 -4.88 1.62 -6.51
CA ILE A 81 -6.25 2.14 -6.50
C ILE A 81 -6.62 2.66 -5.11
N SER A 82 -6.24 1.95 -4.03
CA SER A 82 -6.50 2.42 -2.66
C SER A 82 -5.89 3.81 -2.41
N ASP A 83 -4.68 4.07 -2.91
CA ASP A 83 -3.98 5.36 -2.86
C ASP A 83 -4.76 6.44 -3.63
N ASP A 84 -5.14 6.16 -4.87
CA ASP A 84 -5.90 7.09 -5.71
C ASP A 84 -7.29 7.41 -5.13
N LEU A 85 -7.96 6.44 -4.48
CA LEU A 85 -9.23 6.69 -3.77
C LEU A 85 -9.05 7.68 -2.61
N GLY A 86 -7.89 7.71 -1.98
CA GLY A 86 -7.55 8.66 -0.92
C GLY A 86 -7.12 10.04 -1.46
N ASP A 87 -6.31 10.08 -2.52
CA ASP A 87 -5.54 11.27 -2.89
C ASP A 87 -6.07 12.03 -4.11
N GLU A 88 -6.76 11.35 -5.05
CA GLU A 88 -7.09 11.96 -6.35
C GLU A 88 -8.56 12.42 -6.48
N VAL A 89 -9.42 12.13 -5.49
CA VAL A 89 -10.85 12.48 -5.52
C VAL A 89 -11.09 13.96 -5.19
N GLY A 90 -10.26 14.52 -4.30
CA GLY A 90 -10.32 15.94 -3.93
C GLY A 90 -11.43 16.33 -2.95
N ASP A 91 -12.36 15.45 -2.62
CA ASP A 91 -13.40 15.62 -1.61
C ASP A 91 -13.30 14.54 -0.52
N PRO A 92 -13.03 14.90 0.75
CA PRO A 92 -12.84 13.93 1.82
C PRO A 92 -14.04 13.01 2.06
N GLN A 93 -15.28 13.48 1.91
CA GLN A 93 -16.47 12.64 2.15
C GLN A 93 -16.63 11.62 1.02
N GLN A 94 -16.38 12.03 -0.22
CA GLN A 94 -16.38 11.11 -1.35
C GLN A 94 -15.25 10.08 -1.23
N SER A 95 -14.03 10.49 -0.87
CA SER A 95 -12.92 9.58 -0.62
C SER A 95 -13.25 8.55 0.46
N LEU A 96 -13.81 8.96 1.59
CA LEU A 96 -14.22 8.04 2.66
C LEU A 96 -15.27 7.04 2.18
N ALA A 97 -16.29 7.49 1.45
CA ALA A 97 -17.33 6.61 0.91
C ALA A 97 -16.77 5.59 -0.10
N LEU A 98 -15.78 6.00 -0.93
CA LEU A 98 -15.10 5.11 -1.86
C LEU A 98 -14.23 4.07 -1.12
N LEU A 99 -13.49 4.50 -0.09
CA LEU A 99 -12.68 3.61 0.74
C LEU A 99 -13.56 2.60 1.49
N ASP A 100 -14.78 2.96 1.90
CA ASP A 100 -15.75 2.05 2.52
C ASP A 100 -16.28 1.02 1.51
N ALA A 101 -16.60 1.45 0.29
CA ALA A 101 -16.99 0.54 -0.80
C ALA A 101 -15.84 -0.42 -1.17
N TRP A 102 -14.62 0.06 -1.17
CA TRP A 102 -13.41 -0.71 -1.44
C TRP A 102 -13.14 -1.76 -0.34
N GLU A 103 -13.31 -1.38 0.92
CA GLU A 103 -13.20 -2.31 2.05
C GLU A 103 -14.31 -3.37 2.03
N ALA A 104 -15.51 -3.04 1.56
CA ALA A 104 -16.58 -4.02 1.37
C ALA A 104 -16.18 -5.11 0.36
N GLU A 105 -15.53 -4.77 -0.75
CA GLU A 105 -14.97 -5.72 -1.72
C GLU A 105 -13.86 -6.58 -1.09
N LEU A 106 -12.97 -5.98 -0.28
CA LEU A 106 -11.94 -6.72 0.48
C LEU A 106 -12.59 -7.74 1.43
N ASN A 107 -13.62 -7.33 2.18
CA ASN A 107 -14.34 -8.21 3.10
C ASN A 107 -15.05 -9.36 2.36
N ALA A 108 -15.69 -9.06 1.22
CA ALA A 108 -16.32 -10.07 0.37
C ALA A 108 -15.29 -11.09 -0.16
N THR A 109 -14.06 -10.64 -0.45
CA THR A 109 -12.95 -11.50 -0.85
C THR A 109 -12.63 -12.51 0.24
N TYR A 110 -12.38 -12.09 1.47
CA TYR A 110 -12.05 -12.98 2.59
C TYR A 110 -13.22 -13.89 2.96
N LEU A 111 -14.46 -13.39 2.95
CA LEU A 111 -15.66 -14.20 3.20
C LEU A 111 -15.83 -15.31 2.16
N SER A 112 -15.46 -15.07 0.90
CA SER A 112 -15.53 -16.07 -0.16
C SER A 112 -14.51 -17.21 -0.02
N LEU A 113 -13.45 -17.00 0.76
CA LEU A 113 -12.41 -18.00 1.04
C LEU A 113 -12.77 -18.93 2.20
N VAL A 114 -13.74 -18.54 3.05
CA VAL A 114 -14.19 -19.40 4.15
C VAL A 114 -15.03 -20.56 3.60
N PRO A 115 -14.69 -21.84 3.87
CA PRO A 115 -15.47 -22.98 3.42
C PRO A 115 -16.92 -22.87 3.87
N GLN A 116 -17.87 -23.14 2.97
CA GLN A 116 -19.32 -23.04 3.26
C GLN A 116 -19.80 -23.87 4.46
N ARG A 117 -19.05 -24.92 4.83
CA ARG A 117 -19.37 -25.80 5.97
C ARG A 117 -19.22 -25.13 7.35
N LEU A 118 -18.56 -23.97 7.43
CA LEU A 118 -18.35 -23.23 8.67
C LEU A 118 -19.25 -21.99 8.80
N LYS A 119 -20.21 -21.79 7.89
CA LYS A 119 -21.16 -20.67 8.03
C LYS A 119 -22.13 -21.00 9.17
N PRO A 120 -22.34 -20.11 10.17
CA PRO A 120 -23.33 -20.33 11.22
C PRO A 120 -24.72 -20.43 10.62
N GLY A 121 -25.37 -21.59 10.74
CA GLY A 121 -26.72 -21.78 10.22
C GLY A 121 -27.12 -23.21 9.89
N SER A 122 -26.24 -24.20 10.00
CA SER A 122 -26.57 -25.61 9.70
C SER A 122 -26.43 -26.54 10.91
N PHE A 123 -26.82 -26.10 12.12
CA PHE A 123 -27.15 -27.07 13.17
C PHE A 123 -28.63 -27.48 13.03
N SER A 124 -28.88 -28.60 12.35
CA SER A 124 -30.15 -29.26 12.46
C SER A 124 -30.16 -30.05 13.77
N GLU A 125 -30.89 -29.56 14.74
CA GLU A 125 -31.32 -30.41 15.89
C GLU A 125 -32.18 -31.54 15.37
N SER A 126 -31.66 -32.75 15.47
CA SER A 126 -32.47 -33.98 15.29
C SER A 126 -33.18 -34.27 16.60
N ALA A 127 -34.46 -33.94 16.71
CA ALA A 127 -35.36 -34.55 17.68
C ALA A 127 -36.79 -34.56 17.16
N GLY A 128 -37.32 -35.77 16.91
CA GLY A 128 -38.73 -36.16 17.03
C GLY A 128 -39.72 -35.65 16.00
N THR A 129 -40.12 -36.53 15.09
CA THR A 129 -41.30 -36.42 14.21
C THR A 129 -42.60 -36.20 15.00
N PRO A 130 -43.58 -35.40 14.46
CA PRO A 130 -44.74 -36.04 13.80
C PRO A 130 -45.16 -35.39 12.47
N GLU A 131 -45.90 -36.16 11.71
CA GLU A 131 -46.41 -36.10 10.37
C GLU A 131 -46.96 -34.76 9.85
N GLY A 132 -46.64 -34.46 8.58
CA GLY A 132 -47.57 -33.96 7.61
C GLY A 132 -47.61 -32.44 7.37
N VAL A 133 -46.61 -31.87 6.69
CA VAL A 133 -46.81 -30.75 5.70
C VAL A 133 -45.64 -30.82 4.70
N PRO A 134 -45.85 -30.76 3.36
CA PRO A 134 -44.74 -30.69 2.41
C PRO A 134 -44.11 -29.29 2.49
N LEU A 135 -42.92 -29.17 3.06
CA LEU A 135 -42.09 -28.00 2.94
C LEU A 135 -41.57 -27.93 1.49
N GLN A 136 -42.20 -27.09 0.68
CA GLN A 136 -41.58 -26.57 -0.52
C GLN A 136 -40.34 -25.75 -0.08
N SER A 137 -39.19 -26.36 -0.19
CA SER A 137 -37.91 -25.65 -0.09
C SER A 137 -37.75 -24.76 -1.34
N ALA A 138 -38.29 -23.56 -1.29
CA ALA A 138 -37.87 -22.49 -2.20
C ALA A 138 -36.40 -22.19 -1.90
N GLY A 139 -35.49 -22.82 -2.64
CA GLY A 139 -34.10 -22.47 -2.66
C GLY A 139 -33.97 -21.02 -3.11
N ALA A 140 -33.75 -20.11 -2.18
CA ALA A 140 -33.30 -18.78 -2.51
C ALA A 140 -32.01 -18.92 -3.35
N PRO A 141 -31.90 -18.27 -4.50
CA PRO A 141 -30.66 -18.30 -5.28
C PRO A 141 -29.53 -17.84 -4.36
N ALA A 142 -28.47 -18.65 -4.25
CA ALA A 142 -27.27 -18.29 -3.52
C ALA A 142 -26.83 -16.92 -4.04
N GLN A 143 -27.03 -15.89 -3.24
CA GLN A 143 -26.55 -14.54 -3.57
C GLN A 143 -25.05 -14.67 -3.78
N ASN A 144 -24.59 -14.22 -4.94
CA ASN A 144 -23.18 -14.20 -5.29
C ASN A 144 -22.48 -13.22 -4.32
N THR A 145 -22.03 -13.74 -3.18
CA THR A 145 -21.44 -12.96 -2.08
C THR A 145 -19.96 -12.67 -2.30
N GLY A 146 -19.43 -12.99 -3.49
CA GLY A 146 -18.02 -12.74 -3.85
C GLY A 146 -17.78 -11.30 -4.31
N PRO A 147 -16.49 -10.91 -4.38
CA PRO A 147 -16.10 -9.59 -4.88
C PRO A 147 -16.45 -9.43 -6.36
N ARG A 148 -16.67 -8.20 -6.81
CA ARG A 148 -17.01 -7.88 -8.20
C ARG A 148 -15.90 -7.12 -8.93
N HIS A 149 -15.12 -6.30 -8.22
CA HIS A 149 -14.06 -5.54 -8.85
C HIS A 149 -12.90 -6.46 -9.28
N PRO A 150 -12.31 -6.28 -10.48
CA PRO A 150 -11.23 -7.13 -11.01
C PRO A 150 -10.05 -7.30 -10.05
N VAL A 151 -9.63 -6.24 -9.37
CA VAL A 151 -8.55 -6.32 -8.38
C VAL A 151 -8.82 -7.38 -7.32
N PHE A 152 -10.01 -7.42 -6.75
CA PHE A 152 -10.34 -8.35 -5.66
C PHE A 152 -10.56 -9.78 -6.16
N ILE A 153 -11.02 -9.94 -7.40
CA ILE A 153 -11.11 -11.26 -8.03
C ILE A 153 -9.71 -11.85 -8.22
N ALA A 154 -8.77 -11.07 -8.75
CA ALA A 154 -7.39 -11.50 -8.92
C ALA A 154 -6.66 -11.65 -7.57
N LEU A 155 -6.90 -10.75 -6.63
CA LEU A 155 -6.30 -10.75 -5.30
C LEU A 155 -6.75 -11.95 -4.46
N ARG A 156 -7.99 -12.44 -4.64
CA ARG A 156 -8.50 -13.64 -3.95
C ARG A 156 -7.59 -14.85 -4.17
N GLU A 157 -7.12 -15.07 -5.38
CA GLU A 157 -6.18 -16.17 -5.68
C GLU A 157 -4.85 -15.95 -4.96
N THR A 158 -4.35 -14.71 -4.98
CA THR A 158 -3.12 -14.35 -4.26
C THR A 158 -3.23 -14.57 -2.76
N ILE A 159 -4.32 -14.13 -2.15
CA ILE A 159 -4.59 -14.32 -0.72
C ILE A 159 -4.64 -15.81 -0.38
N ARG A 160 -5.32 -16.63 -1.20
CA ARG A 160 -5.43 -18.07 -1.00
C ARG A 160 -4.08 -18.77 -1.12
N ASP A 161 -3.33 -18.48 -2.19
CA ASP A 161 -2.10 -19.20 -2.53
C ASP A 161 -0.95 -18.88 -1.56
N PHE A 162 -0.97 -17.66 -0.99
CA PHE A 162 0.05 -17.20 -0.04
C PHE A 162 -0.47 -17.07 1.39
N ASP A 163 -1.72 -17.45 1.67
CA ASP A 163 -2.35 -17.36 2.99
C ASP A 163 -2.12 -15.99 3.64
N ILE A 164 -2.38 -14.91 2.89
CA ILE A 164 -2.13 -13.55 3.35
C ILE A 164 -3.26 -13.13 4.31
N PRO A 165 -2.96 -12.65 5.53
CA PRO A 165 -3.97 -12.16 6.44
C PRO A 165 -4.59 -10.84 5.93
N ARG A 166 -5.79 -10.51 6.42
CA ARG A 166 -6.52 -9.29 6.02
C ARG A 166 -5.81 -8.00 6.50
N GLU A 167 -5.09 -8.10 7.59
CA GLU A 167 -4.55 -6.95 8.33
C GLU A 167 -3.70 -5.99 7.48
N PRO A 168 -2.69 -6.41 6.69
CA PRO A 168 -1.90 -5.50 5.88
C PRO A 168 -2.74 -4.67 4.90
N PHE A 169 -3.75 -5.28 4.28
CA PHE A 169 -4.65 -4.56 3.37
C PHE A 169 -5.52 -3.54 4.12
N ALA A 170 -6.08 -3.93 5.27
CA ALA A 170 -6.92 -3.05 6.08
C ALA A 170 -6.14 -1.86 6.67
N ASN A 171 -4.88 -2.08 7.05
CA ASN A 171 -4.02 -1.03 7.59
C ASN A 171 -3.76 0.07 6.54
N LEU A 172 -3.55 -0.29 5.27
CA LEU A 172 -3.44 0.69 4.19
C LEU A 172 -4.70 1.54 4.06
N LEU A 173 -5.90 0.93 4.11
CA LEU A 173 -7.15 1.69 4.07
C LEU A 173 -7.30 2.62 5.30
N THR A 174 -6.80 2.19 6.46
CA THR A 174 -6.75 3.03 7.66
C THR A 174 -5.89 4.27 7.42
N ALA A 175 -4.71 4.13 6.82
CA ALA A 175 -3.85 5.26 6.49
C ALA A 175 -4.53 6.23 5.50
N PHE A 176 -5.13 5.73 4.42
CA PHE A 176 -5.82 6.59 3.44
C PHE A 176 -7.04 7.31 4.02
N ARG A 177 -7.74 6.70 5.00
CA ARG A 177 -8.78 7.40 5.78
C ARG A 177 -8.19 8.47 6.69
N GLN A 178 -7.06 8.21 7.32
CA GLN A 178 -6.36 9.21 8.15
C GLN A 178 -5.97 10.44 7.33
N ASP A 179 -5.55 10.26 6.09
CA ASP A 179 -5.16 11.35 5.18
C ASP A 179 -6.32 12.32 4.86
N GLN A 180 -7.58 11.91 5.07
CA GLN A 180 -8.74 12.79 4.89
C GLN A 180 -8.93 13.78 6.05
N THR A 181 -8.30 13.52 7.21
CA THR A 181 -8.56 14.30 8.44
C THR A 181 -7.28 14.74 9.15
N ILE A 182 -6.19 13.98 9.06
CA ILE A 182 -4.93 14.26 9.76
C ILE A 182 -3.95 14.87 8.77
N THR A 183 -3.67 16.15 8.95
CA THR A 183 -2.76 16.90 8.08
C THR A 183 -1.50 17.39 8.78
N ARG A 184 -1.40 17.17 10.09
CA ARG A 184 -0.27 17.57 10.95
C ARG A 184 0.00 16.47 11.96
N PHE A 185 1.26 16.25 12.28
CA PHE A 185 1.73 15.22 13.21
C PHE A 185 2.41 15.90 14.40
N PRO A 186 1.82 15.85 15.60
CA PRO A 186 2.36 16.50 16.80
C PRO A 186 3.79 16.06 17.13
N THR A 187 4.09 14.77 17.06
CA THR A 187 5.37 14.18 17.42
C THR A 187 5.92 13.26 16.32
N PHE A 188 7.18 12.90 16.44
CA PHE A 188 7.77 11.89 15.56
C PHE A 188 7.12 10.51 15.72
N GLU A 189 6.71 10.17 16.92
CA GLU A 189 5.98 8.94 17.22
C GLU A 189 4.65 8.87 16.47
N ASP A 190 3.96 10.01 16.29
CA ASP A 190 2.74 10.08 15.49
C ASP A 190 3.04 9.82 13.99
N VAL A 191 4.16 10.32 13.47
CA VAL A 191 4.62 10.00 12.10
C VAL A 191 4.93 8.51 11.96
N LEU A 192 5.57 7.90 12.97
CA LEU A 192 5.84 6.46 12.97
C LEU A 192 4.55 5.64 13.04
N ALA A 193 3.57 6.07 13.84
CA ALA A 193 2.25 5.44 13.92
C ALA A 193 1.53 5.49 12.56
N TYR A 194 1.66 6.61 11.83
CA TYR A 194 1.16 6.70 10.46
C TYR A 194 1.92 5.76 9.51
N CYS A 195 3.26 5.71 9.55
CA CYS A 195 4.07 4.79 8.73
C CYS A 195 3.71 3.32 8.97
N LYS A 196 3.32 2.95 10.19
CA LYS A 196 2.86 1.60 10.53
C LYS A 196 1.65 1.17 9.68
N ASN A 197 0.80 2.12 9.28
CA ASN A 197 -0.38 1.84 8.47
C ASN A 197 -0.15 2.14 6.98
N SER A 198 0.67 3.13 6.62
CA SER A 198 0.84 3.60 5.24
C SER A 198 1.97 2.91 4.47
N ALA A 199 3.05 2.50 5.16
CA ALA A 199 4.26 1.97 4.51
C ALA A 199 4.56 0.51 4.90
N ASN A 200 4.53 0.18 6.19
CA ASN A 200 4.93 -1.14 6.70
C ASN A 200 4.09 -2.29 6.11
N PRO A 201 2.77 -2.15 5.90
CA PRO A 201 1.94 -3.21 5.32
C PRO A 201 2.40 -3.64 3.92
N VAL A 202 2.95 -2.72 3.12
CA VAL A 202 3.49 -3.05 1.79
C VAL A 202 4.66 -4.03 1.92
N GLY A 203 5.56 -3.79 2.87
CA GLY A 203 6.67 -4.70 3.18
C GLY A 203 6.19 -6.07 3.66
N HIS A 204 5.16 -6.13 4.50
CA HIS A 204 4.55 -7.38 4.93
C HIS A 204 3.96 -8.16 3.76
N LEU A 205 3.23 -7.50 2.84
CA LEU A 205 2.69 -8.12 1.63
C LEU A 205 3.79 -8.71 0.74
N VAL A 206 4.89 -7.99 0.55
CA VAL A 206 6.07 -8.49 -0.18
C VAL A 206 6.66 -9.71 0.50
N LEU A 207 6.81 -9.70 1.83
CA LEU A 207 7.32 -10.85 2.59
C LEU A 207 6.40 -12.07 2.46
N TYR A 208 5.08 -11.90 2.57
CA TYR A 208 4.13 -13.00 2.36
C TYR A 208 4.25 -13.61 0.98
N LEU A 209 4.32 -12.81 -0.08
CA LEU A 209 4.50 -13.28 -1.46
C LEU A 209 5.81 -14.03 -1.66
N CYS A 210 6.85 -13.69 -0.91
CA CYS A 210 8.13 -14.40 -0.92
C CYS A 210 8.22 -15.55 0.09
N GLY A 211 7.12 -15.90 0.78
CA GLY A 211 7.04 -17.04 1.69
C GLY A 211 7.55 -16.79 3.12
N TYR A 212 7.78 -15.54 3.51
CA TYR A 212 8.24 -15.17 4.85
C TYR A 212 7.09 -14.68 5.72
N ARG A 213 6.97 -15.23 6.96
CA ARG A 213 5.82 -14.92 7.85
C ARG A 213 6.24 -14.59 9.28
N ASP A 214 7.52 -14.66 9.59
CA ASP A 214 8.03 -14.51 10.94
C ASP A 214 8.16 -13.04 11.35
N ALA A 215 7.96 -12.79 12.65
CA ALA A 215 7.98 -11.45 13.23
C ALA A 215 9.34 -10.75 13.10
N GLU A 216 10.45 -11.48 13.06
CA GLU A 216 11.79 -10.90 12.95
C GLU A 216 11.95 -10.20 11.58
N ARG A 217 11.61 -10.89 10.47
CA ARG A 217 11.69 -10.30 9.13
C ARG A 217 10.69 -9.18 8.94
N GLN A 218 9.48 -9.32 9.49
CA GLN A 218 8.48 -8.26 9.46
C GLN A 218 8.99 -6.99 10.16
N GLN A 219 9.57 -7.11 11.36
CA GLN A 219 10.14 -5.99 12.08
C GLN A 219 11.28 -5.30 11.31
N LEU A 220 12.18 -6.08 10.68
CA LEU A 220 13.25 -5.52 9.86
C LEU A 220 12.72 -4.85 8.59
N SER A 221 11.66 -5.39 8.01
CA SER A 221 10.94 -4.78 6.90
C SER A 221 10.29 -3.46 7.29
N ASP A 222 9.69 -3.39 8.48
CA ASP A 222 9.09 -2.17 9.02
C ASP A 222 10.10 -1.03 9.11
N TYR A 223 11.33 -1.31 9.57
CA TYR A 223 12.39 -0.32 9.58
C TYR A 223 12.72 0.21 8.19
N THR A 224 12.80 -0.68 7.19
CA THR A 224 13.10 -0.28 5.81
C THR A 224 11.94 0.51 5.20
N CYS A 225 10.69 0.06 5.37
CA CYS A 225 9.50 0.73 4.83
C CYS A 225 9.29 2.10 5.46
N THR A 226 9.43 2.19 6.80
CA THR A 226 9.41 3.47 7.51
C THR A 226 10.50 4.42 7.01
N ALA A 227 11.75 3.93 6.84
CA ALA A 227 12.84 4.75 6.33
C ALA A 227 12.57 5.29 4.92
N LEU A 228 12.01 4.46 4.04
CA LEU A 228 11.60 4.87 2.68
C LEU A 228 10.52 5.94 2.73
N GLN A 229 9.52 5.77 3.59
CA GLN A 229 8.44 6.75 3.76
C GLN A 229 8.96 8.07 4.32
N LEU A 230 9.83 8.04 5.34
CA LEU A 230 10.49 9.25 5.86
C LEU A 230 11.32 9.96 4.78
N ALA A 231 12.07 9.21 3.97
CA ALA A 231 12.82 9.80 2.86
C ALA A 231 11.92 10.51 1.84
N ASN A 232 10.73 9.94 1.55
CA ASN A 232 9.73 10.57 0.70
C ASN A 232 9.17 11.85 1.34
N PHE A 233 8.78 11.81 2.61
CA PHE A 233 8.28 13.00 3.33
C PHE A 233 9.31 14.12 3.35
N TRP A 234 10.58 13.80 3.62
CA TRP A 234 11.67 14.81 3.64
C TRP A 234 11.99 15.34 2.25
N GLN A 235 11.76 14.56 1.21
CA GLN A 235 11.92 15.00 -0.17
C GLN A 235 10.78 15.94 -0.59
N ASP A 236 9.56 15.70 -0.12
CA ASP A 236 8.33 16.26 -0.66
C ASP A 236 7.71 17.37 0.19
N VAL A 237 8.41 17.91 1.20
CA VAL A 237 7.90 18.94 2.14
C VAL A 237 7.13 20.07 1.45
N ALA A 238 7.66 20.64 0.37
CA ALA A 238 7.00 21.73 -0.34
C ALA A 238 5.81 21.26 -1.20
N VAL A 239 5.83 20.03 -1.68
CA VAL A 239 4.75 19.41 -2.47
C VAL A 239 3.59 19.08 -1.54
N ASP A 240 3.87 18.45 -0.40
CA ASP A 240 2.87 18.04 0.59
C ASP A 240 2.22 19.25 1.24
N TYR A 241 2.99 20.31 1.50
CA TYR A 241 2.43 21.58 1.95
C TYR A 241 1.43 22.16 0.94
N GLY A 242 1.72 22.07 -0.35
CA GLY A 242 0.79 22.48 -1.42
C GLY A 242 -0.52 21.67 -1.45
N LYS A 243 -0.51 20.44 -0.94
CA LYS A 243 -1.69 19.58 -0.71
C LYS A 243 -2.32 19.80 0.69
N GLY A 244 -1.84 20.76 1.47
CA GLY A 244 -2.34 21.07 2.82
C GLY A 244 -1.76 20.19 3.93
N ARG A 245 -0.77 19.34 3.67
CA ARG A 245 -0.18 18.37 4.61
C ARG A 245 1.22 18.75 5.05
N ILE A 246 1.58 18.48 6.32
CA ILE A 246 2.94 18.58 6.86
C ILE A 246 3.26 17.29 7.61
N TYR A 247 4.17 16.48 7.07
CA TYR A 247 4.66 15.26 7.72
C TYR A 247 5.89 15.49 8.60
N LEU A 248 6.52 16.69 8.55
CA LEU A 248 7.52 17.09 9.52
C LEU A 248 6.88 17.16 10.91
N PRO A 249 7.46 16.49 11.95
CA PRO A 249 6.90 16.52 13.30
C PRO A 249 6.85 17.93 13.86
N LEU A 250 5.72 18.33 14.44
CA LEU A 250 5.58 19.68 15.02
C LEU A 250 6.53 19.92 16.21
N ASP A 251 6.84 18.88 16.99
CA ASP A 251 7.85 18.95 18.05
C ASP A 251 9.26 19.23 17.50
N SER A 252 9.60 18.73 16.31
CA SER A 252 10.85 19.06 15.63
C SER A 252 10.84 20.50 15.14
N LEU A 253 9.74 20.98 14.55
CA LEU A 253 9.60 22.40 14.19
C LEU A 253 9.82 23.29 15.42
N ALA A 254 9.15 22.99 16.51
CA ALA A 254 9.27 23.73 17.77
C ALA A 254 10.70 23.69 18.34
N LYS A 255 11.34 22.51 18.37
CA LYS A 255 12.70 22.31 18.87
C LYS A 255 13.74 23.19 18.15
N PHE A 256 13.58 23.35 16.85
CA PHE A 256 14.52 24.12 16.03
C PHE A 256 14.08 25.58 15.81
N GLY A 257 12.90 25.98 16.29
CA GLY A 257 12.36 27.33 16.09
C GLY A 257 11.95 27.61 14.64
N VAL A 258 11.45 26.57 13.95
CA VAL A 258 10.91 26.68 12.59
C VAL A 258 9.41 26.92 12.68
N SER A 259 8.91 27.89 11.91
CA SER A 259 7.47 28.16 11.82
C SER A 259 6.85 27.52 10.58
N GLU A 260 5.56 27.24 10.64
CA GLU A 260 4.81 26.79 9.44
C GLU A 260 4.82 27.84 8.32
N SER A 261 4.90 29.15 8.67
CA SER A 261 5.05 30.21 7.69
C SER A 261 6.38 30.15 6.92
N ASP A 262 7.46 29.60 7.50
CA ASP A 262 8.70 29.40 6.77
C ASP A 262 8.53 28.38 5.63
N ILE A 263 7.74 27.32 5.88
CA ILE A 263 7.40 26.31 4.86
C ILE A 263 6.48 26.93 3.80
N ALA A 264 5.43 27.65 4.23
CA ALA A 264 4.46 28.31 3.34
C ALA A 264 5.13 29.28 2.36
N GLU A 265 6.06 30.09 2.86
CA GLU A 265 6.78 31.10 2.08
C GLU A 265 8.05 30.55 1.42
N ARG A 266 8.29 29.23 1.55
CA ARG A 266 9.48 28.53 1.03
C ARG A 266 10.80 29.16 1.49
N ARG A 267 10.84 29.61 2.75
CA ARG A 267 12.03 30.21 3.38
C ARG A 267 12.86 29.12 4.06
N ALA A 268 13.91 28.66 3.44
CA ALA A 268 14.88 27.76 4.05
C ALA A 268 15.80 28.53 5.00
N THR A 269 15.27 28.85 6.20
CA THR A 269 16.04 29.51 7.26
C THR A 269 17.17 28.62 7.77
N PRO A 270 18.24 29.14 8.39
CA PRO A 270 19.28 28.32 9.02
C PRO A 270 18.68 27.26 9.99
N GLN A 271 17.64 27.64 10.73
CA GLN A 271 16.91 26.76 11.64
C GLN A 271 16.23 25.61 10.90
N PHE A 272 15.58 25.90 9.77
CA PHE A 272 14.97 24.90 8.92
C PHE A 272 16.03 23.91 8.36
N LEU A 273 17.17 24.40 7.91
CA LEU A 273 18.25 23.56 7.38
C LEU A 273 18.82 22.63 8.45
N GLU A 274 19.05 23.11 9.68
CA GLU A 274 19.50 22.28 10.80
C GLU A 274 18.44 21.25 11.24
N MET A 275 17.16 21.61 11.22
CA MET A 275 16.07 20.67 11.45
C MET A 275 16.06 19.58 10.38
N MET A 276 16.12 19.92 9.11
CA MET A 276 16.15 18.95 8.01
C MET A 276 17.37 18.03 8.09
N LYS A 277 18.53 18.55 8.48
CA LYS A 277 19.72 17.73 8.72
C LYS A 277 19.49 16.71 9.84
N PHE A 278 18.85 17.13 10.93
CA PHE A 278 18.46 16.23 12.02
C PHE A 278 17.49 15.14 11.56
N GLU A 279 16.45 15.50 10.79
CA GLU A 279 15.46 14.54 10.28
C GLU A 279 16.04 13.57 9.26
N VAL A 280 16.93 14.04 8.39
CA VAL A 280 17.66 13.18 7.44
C VAL A 280 18.55 12.17 8.17
N ALA A 281 19.24 12.60 9.23
CA ALA A 281 20.06 11.70 10.05
C ALA A 281 19.18 10.61 10.71
N ARG A 282 18.02 11.01 11.26
CA ARG A 282 17.04 10.08 11.85
C ARG A 282 16.53 9.03 10.83
N ALA A 283 16.19 9.46 9.61
CA ALA A 283 15.78 8.52 8.55
C ALA A 283 16.91 7.55 8.15
N ARG A 284 18.18 8.01 8.15
CA ARG A 284 19.33 7.12 7.91
C ARG A 284 19.47 6.03 8.99
N ASP A 285 19.17 6.36 10.25
CA ASP A 285 19.23 5.38 11.34
C ASP A 285 18.17 4.29 11.14
N TRP A 286 16.97 4.65 10.69
CA TRP A 286 15.93 3.67 10.32
C TRP A 286 16.38 2.75 9.19
N PHE A 287 17.03 3.27 8.13
CA PHE A 287 17.64 2.41 7.10
C PHE A 287 18.66 1.45 7.69
N ARG A 288 19.56 1.92 8.60
CA ARG A 288 20.58 1.03 9.23
C ARG A 288 19.92 -0.12 9.99
N MET A 289 18.83 0.14 10.72
CA MET A 289 18.08 -0.90 11.43
C MET A 289 17.45 -1.93 10.49
N GLY A 290 17.02 -1.53 9.28
CA GLY A 290 16.40 -2.42 8.30
C GLY A 290 17.40 -3.24 7.46
N LEU A 291 18.65 -2.79 7.28
CA LEU A 291 19.65 -3.44 6.43
C LEU A 291 19.88 -4.95 6.73
N PRO A 292 19.82 -5.44 8.00
CA PRO A 292 19.98 -6.86 8.29
C PRO A 292 19.00 -7.78 7.57
N LEU A 293 17.83 -7.27 7.13
CA LEU A 293 16.85 -8.05 6.36
C LEU A 293 17.46 -8.64 5.08
N ILE A 294 18.34 -7.89 4.40
CA ILE A 294 18.99 -8.30 3.15
C ILE A 294 19.72 -9.64 3.31
N GLY A 295 20.33 -9.88 4.48
CA GLY A 295 21.02 -11.14 4.78
C GLY A 295 20.11 -12.30 5.23
N LYS A 296 18.83 -12.05 5.44
CA LYS A 296 17.86 -13.02 6.01
C LYS A 296 16.83 -13.53 5.00
N VAL A 297 16.92 -13.12 3.75
CA VAL A 297 16.00 -13.50 2.67
C VAL A 297 16.77 -14.12 1.50
N ASP A 298 16.04 -14.73 0.55
CA ASP A 298 16.64 -15.26 -0.66
C ASP A 298 17.30 -14.17 -1.53
N LYS A 299 18.13 -14.61 -2.48
CA LYS A 299 18.93 -13.68 -3.30
C LYS A 299 18.09 -12.72 -4.16
N HIS A 300 16.89 -13.14 -4.58
CA HIS A 300 16.04 -12.32 -5.44
C HIS A 300 15.47 -11.16 -4.64
N LEU A 301 14.78 -11.46 -3.54
CA LEU A 301 14.25 -10.44 -2.63
C LEU A 301 15.39 -9.60 -2.02
N ALA A 302 16.54 -10.19 -1.68
CA ALA A 302 17.69 -9.44 -1.17
C ALA A 302 18.17 -8.36 -2.17
N THR A 303 18.15 -8.65 -3.47
CA THR A 303 18.53 -7.69 -4.52
C THR A 303 17.54 -6.52 -4.60
N ASP A 304 16.25 -6.80 -4.50
CA ASP A 304 15.21 -5.75 -4.50
C ASP A 304 15.29 -4.88 -3.24
N LEU A 305 15.45 -5.51 -2.06
CA LEU A 305 15.61 -4.78 -0.79
C LEU A 305 16.86 -3.89 -0.79
N GLU A 306 17.98 -4.37 -1.35
CA GLU A 306 19.18 -3.56 -1.52
C GLU A 306 18.93 -2.36 -2.44
N LEU A 307 18.23 -2.58 -3.55
CA LEU A 307 17.91 -1.51 -4.51
C LEU A 307 16.99 -0.45 -3.88
N PHE A 308 15.95 -0.85 -3.16
CA PHE A 308 15.07 0.09 -2.46
C PHE A 308 15.80 0.88 -1.38
N SER A 309 16.57 0.20 -0.52
CA SER A 309 17.32 0.85 0.53
C SER A 309 18.34 1.85 -0.03
N ARG A 310 19.05 1.47 -1.11
CA ARG A 310 19.97 2.38 -1.81
C ARG A 310 19.24 3.53 -2.47
N GLY A 311 18.09 3.30 -3.08
CA GLY A 311 17.25 4.35 -3.68
C GLY A 311 16.83 5.39 -2.64
N GLY A 312 16.32 4.96 -1.50
CA GLY A 312 15.95 5.86 -0.41
C GLY A 312 17.14 6.63 0.17
N LEU A 313 18.28 5.95 0.39
CA LEU A 313 19.51 6.60 0.85
C LEU A 313 20.03 7.64 -0.17
N GLU A 314 19.88 7.40 -1.47
CA GLU A 314 20.24 8.37 -2.51
C GLU A 314 19.32 9.60 -2.52
N ILE A 315 18.04 9.45 -2.15
CA ILE A 315 17.16 10.61 -1.91
C ILE A 315 17.69 11.43 -0.72
N LEU A 316 18.05 10.80 0.40
CA LEU A 316 18.64 11.48 1.55
C LEU A 316 19.97 12.16 1.19
N ASN A 317 20.81 11.52 0.36
CA ASN A 317 22.03 12.12 -0.17
C ASN A 317 21.73 13.33 -1.07
N ALA A 318 20.69 13.28 -1.90
CA ALA A 318 20.29 14.40 -2.74
C ALA A 318 19.80 15.61 -1.91
N ILE A 319 19.09 15.37 -0.81
CA ILE A 319 18.68 16.40 0.15
C ILE A 319 19.94 17.05 0.77
N GLU A 320 20.90 16.25 1.24
CA GLU A 320 22.15 16.72 1.83
C GLU A 320 22.99 17.52 0.82
N GLN A 321 23.17 17.01 -0.41
CA GLN A 321 23.91 17.68 -1.49
C GLN A 321 23.28 19.02 -1.89
N GLN A 322 21.96 19.17 -1.70
CA GLN A 322 21.23 20.43 -1.91
C GLN A 322 21.31 21.38 -0.71
N GLY A 323 22.12 21.04 0.32
CA GLY A 323 22.24 21.82 1.55
C GLY A 323 20.97 21.79 2.40
N TYR A 324 20.17 20.72 2.32
CA TYR A 324 18.91 20.52 3.04
C TYR A 324 17.76 21.49 2.66
N ASP A 325 17.94 22.34 1.65
CA ASP A 325 16.87 23.21 1.15
C ASP A 325 15.93 22.45 0.20
N VAL A 326 14.95 21.77 0.79
CA VAL A 326 13.90 21.02 0.07
C VAL A 326 12.71 21.90 -0.35
N LEU A 327 12.65 23.15 0.16
CA LEU A 327 11.56 24.07 -0.12
C LEU A 327 11.69 24.75 -1.49
N LYS A 328 12.92 25.05 -1.90
CA LYS A 328 13.19 25.73 -3.17
C LYS A 328 13.02 24.80 -4.37
N ARG A 329 13.45 23.58 -4.26
CA ARG A 329 13.39 22.57 -5.33
C ARG A 329 13.30 21.18 -4.73
N ARG A 330 12.43 20.34 -5.27
CA ARG A 330 12.32 18.92 -4.92
C ARG A 330 13.66 18.23 -5.21
N PRO A 331 14.34 17.64 -4.21
CA PRO A 331 15.54 16.84 -4.45
C PRO A 331 15.21 15.63 -5.36
N ALA A 332 16.12 15.28 -6.26
CA ALA A 332 15.90 14.16 -7.17
C ALA A 332 17.20 13.42 -7.49
N ILE A 333 17.10 12.12 -7.64
CA ILE A 333 18.20 11.29 -8.13
C ILE A 333 18.35 11.53 -9.62
N SER A 334 19.57 11.88 -10.08
CA SER A 334 19.83 12.10 -11.50
C SER A 334 19.63 10.82 -12.32
N LYS A 335 19.22 10.96 -13.59
CA LYS A 335 19.05 9.82 -14.51
C LYS A 335 20.27 8.89 -14.60
N PRO A 336 21.52 9.40 -14.74
CA PRO A 336 22.70 8.54 -14.72
C PRO A 336 22.88 7.77 -13.40
N ARG A 337 22.54 8.38 -12.26
CA ARG A 337 22.63 7.73 -10.95
C ARG A 337 21.58 6.63 -10.79
N LYS A 338 20.33 6.88 -11.24
CA LYS A 338 19.29 5.83 -11.28
C LYS A 338 19.75 4.63 -12.13
N LEU A 339 20.27 4.88 -13.33
CA LEU A 339 20.77 3.82 -14.20
C LEU A 339 21.94 3.05 -13.57
N TRP A 340 22.85 3.74 -12.90
CA TRP A 340 23.98 3.12 -12.20
C TRP A 340 23.51 2.22 -11.05
N LEU A 341 22.50 2.64 -10.27
CA LEU A 341 21.90 1.83 -9.20
C LEU A 341 21.32 0.52 -9.73
N VAL A 342 20.55 0.59 -10.82
CA VAL A 342 19.96 -0.60 -11.48
C VAL A 342 21.05 -1.52 -12.04
N ALA A 343 22.02 -0.96 -12.77
CA ALA A 343 23.11 -1.75 -13.33
C ALA A 343 23.94 -2.45 -12.22
N ARG A 344 24.20 -1.78 -11.11
CA ARG A 344 24.88 -2.35 -9.95
C ARG A 344 24.07 -3.48 -9.30
N ALA A 345 22.76 -3.31 -9.15
CA ALA A 345 21.88 -4.35 -8.61
C ALA A 345 21.86 -5.58 -9.52
N ALA A 346 21.82 -5.39 -10.84
CA ALA A 346 21.89 -6.47 -11.82
C ALA A 346 23.21 -7.26 -11.70
N VAL A 347 24.36 -6.57 -11.56
CA VAL A 347 25.67 -7.20 -11.36
C VAL A 347 25.74 -7.95 -10.02
N ALA A 348 25.21 -7.39 -8.94
CA ALA A 348 25.15 -8.02 -7.62
C ALA A 348 24.27 -9.29 -7.59
N GLY A 349 23.25 -9.35 -8.46
CA GLY A 349 22.40 -10.53 -8.67
C GLY A 349 23.10 -11.71 -9.39
N VAL A 350 24.27 -11.49 -10.04
CA VAL A 350 25.03 -12.53 -10.73
C VAL A 350 25.82 -13.37 -9.69
N PRO A 351 25.70 -14.72 -9.70
CA PRO A 351 26.48 -15.58 -8.81
C PRO A 351 27.98 -15.33 -8.95
N GLY A 352 28.67 -15.10 -7.85
CA GLY A 352 30.12 -14.86 -7.81
C GLY A 352 30.56 -13.39 -7.73
N MET A 353 29.69 -12.41 -8.00
CA MET A 353 30.07 -10.99 -7.96
C MET A 353 29.65 -10.24 -6.68
N ARG A 354 28.88 -10.86 -5.80
CA ARG A 354 28.40 -10.23 -4.54
C ARG A 354 29.53 -9.71 -3.65
N SER A 355 30.64 -10.43 -3.53
CA SER A 355 31.78 -10.04 -2.69
C SER A 355 32.44 -8.74 -3.14
N PHE A 356 32.45 -8.46 -4.44
CA PHE A 356 33.04 -7.24 -5.01
C PHE A 356 32.12 -6.01 -4.87
N ALA A 357 30.79 -6.22 -4.97
CA ALA A 357 29.80 -5.13 -4.92
C ALA A 357 29.56 -4.61 -3.48
N LEU A 358 29.63 -5.49 -2.48
CA LEU A 358 29.43 -5.14 -1.07
C LEU A 358 30.66 -4.43 -0.46
N TRP A 359 31.88 -4.75 -0.91
CA TRP A 359 33.10 -4.20 -0.30
C TRP A 359 33.51 -2.81 -0.80
N GLY A 360 33.16 -2.46 -2.04
CA GLY A 360 33.55 -1.16 -2.63
C GLY A 360 32.67 0.06 -2.26
N GLY A 361 31.64 -0.09 -1.44
CA GLY A 361 30.66 0.96 -1.15
C GLY A 361 30.33 1.21 0.30
N MET A 362 30.56 0.24 1.20
CA MET A 362 30.19 0.42 2.62
C MET A 362 31.14 1.33 3.39
N GLY A 363 32.38 1.54 2.94
CA GLY A 363 33.35 2.41 3.61
C GLY A 363 33.12 3.91 3.47
N LYS A 364 32.12 4.36 2.69
CA LYS A 364 31.76 5.79 2.53
C LYS A 364 30.28 6.11 2.81
N ILE A 365 29.50 5.13 3.27
CA ILE A 365 28.04 5.30 3.51
C ILE A 365 27.69 5.04 4.99
N LEU A 366 28.62 4.54 5.79
CA LEU A 366 28.63 4.55 7.25
C LEU A 366 29.50 5.69 7.74
#